data_1670bf8b015084a17de181542a87c136
#
_entry.id   1670bf8b015084a17de181542a87c136
#
_cell.length_a   1.000
_cell.length_b   1.000
_cell.length_c   1.000
_cell.angle_alpha   90.00
_cell.angle_beta   90.00
_cell.angle_gamma   90.00
#
_symmetry.space_group_name_H-M   'P 1'
#
loop_
_entity.id
_entity.type
_entity.pdbx_description
1 polymer ?
#
loop_
_entity_poly.entity_id
_entity_poly.type
_entity_poly.pdbx_seq_one_letter_code
_entity_poly.pdbx_strand_id
1 'polypeptide(L)'
;MTFIFNKSQLHDMQQIISLYKSFDKYNEYSREELYYHILPSVKLNQYKIIKENNKVVSFANWAYLDNNSEKEYKKTKDFSDKSWKSGDNPWVIDVVSKTNGAKMAYWLRSFFKKFKWMRSNNNFKFYRISKKGY
;
A
#
# COMPACT_ATOMS: atom_id res chain seq x y z
N MET A 1 -3.20 -23.47 4.72
CA MET A 1 -4.13 -23.18 3.65
C MET A 1 -3.42 -22.54 2.48
N THR A 2 -3.65 -23.07 1.31
CA THR A 2 -3.00 -22.53 0.14
C THR A 2 -3.77 -21.33 -0.38
N PHE A 3 -3.08 -20.24 -0.57
CA PHE A 3 -3.68 -19.06 -1.14
C PHE A 3 -3.42 -19.05 -2.65
N ILE A 4 -4.48 -18.84 -3.44
CA ILE A 4 -4.37 -18.85 -4.89
C ILE A 4 -4.58 -17.44 -5.43
N PHE A 5 -3.56 -16.92 -6.07
CA PHE A 5 -3.66 -15.66 -6.81
C PHE A 5 -4.23 -15.97 -8.20
N ASN A 6 -5.01 -15.04 -8.72
CA ASN A 6 -5.30 -15.08 -10.15
C ASN A 6 -4.06 -14.59 -10.91
N LYS A 7 -4.05 -14.83 -12.23
CA LYS A 7 -2.90 -14.46 -13.05
C LYS A 7 -2.61 -12.97 -13.03
N SER A 8 -3.65 -12.16 -12.96
CA SER A 8 -3.52 -10.71 -12.94
C SER A 8 -2.80 -10.25 -11.68
N GLN A 9 -3.18 -10.79 -10.53
CA GLN A 9 -2.53 -10.43 -9.27
C GLN A 9 -1.07 -10.85 -9.24
N LEU A 10 -0.77 -12.03 -9.76
CA LEU A 10 0.60 -12.50 -9.79
C LEU A 10 1.48 -11.61 -10.67
N HIS A 11 0.95 -11.23 -11.82
CA HIS A 11 1.64 -10.33 -12.73
C HIS A 11 1.85 -8.95 -12.07
N ASP A 12 0.83 -8.44 -11.41
CA ASP A 12 0.93 -7.17 -10.68
C ASP A 12 2.01 -7.22 -9.61
N MET A 13 2.07 -8.31 -8.86
CA MET A 13 3.08 -8.44 -7.81
C MET A 13 4.49 -8.38 -8.36
N GLN A 14 4.73 -9.03 -9.48
CA GLN A 14 6.05 -9.00 -10.11
C GLN A 14 6.43 -7.58 -10.52
N GLN A 15 5.50 -6.85 -11.10
CA GLN A 15 5.74 -5.48 -11.52
C GLN A 15 5.90 -4.52 -10.35
N ILE A 16 5.12 -4.72 -9.30
CA ILE A 16 5.24 -3.90 -8.08
C ILE A 16 6.61 -4.10 -7.45
N ILE A 17 7.06 -5.35 -7.35
CA ILE A 17 8.38 -5.64 -6.80
C ILE A 17 9.47 -4.95 -7.64
N SER A 18 9.34 -5.01 -8.96
CA SER A 18 10.29 -4.34 -9.83
C SER A 18 10.28 -2.82 -9.63
N LEU A 19 9.11 -2.25 -9.35
CA LEU A 19 9.02 -0.84 -9.03
C LEU A 19 9.79 -0.50 -7.75
N TYR A 20 9.59 -1.26 -6.69
CA TYR A 20 10.34 -1.07 -5.45
C TYR A 20 11.85 -1.16 -5.69
N LYS A 21 12.27 -2.18 -6.44
CA LYS A 21 13.69 -2.41 -6.68
C LYS A 21 14.33 -1.32 -7.54
N SER A 22 13.54 -0.50 -8.18
CA SER A 22 14.08 0.60 -8.97
C SER A 22 14.52 1.80 -8.11
N PHE A 23 14.25 1.77 -6.82
CA PHE A 23 14.66 2.81 -5.88
C PHE A 23 15.81 2.32 -5.02
N ASP A 24 16.84 3.14 -4.88
CA ASP A 24 18.04 2.77 -4.12
C ASP A 24 17.74 2.36 -2.69
N LYS A 25 16.78 3.02 -2.08
CA LYS A 25 16.44 2.74 -0.67
C LYS A 25 15.91 1.34 -0.45
N TYR A 26 15.45 0.66 -1.51
CA TYR A 26 14.94 -0.71 -1.39
C TYR A 26 15.91 -1.75 -1.94
N ASN A 27 17.12 -1.34 -2.33
CA ASN A 27 18.10 -2.29 -2.87
C ASN A 27 18.54 -3.34 -1.87
N GLU A 28 18.48 -3.03 -0.59
CA GLU A 28 18.87 -3.96 0.46
C GLU A 28 17.87 -5.09 0.64
N TYR A 29 16.65 -4.89 0.20
CA TYR A 29 15.62 -5.89 0.37
C TYR A 29 15.65 -6.87 -0.79
N SER A 30 15.57 -8.16 -0.48
CA SER A 30 15.45 -9.18 -1.52
C SER A 30 14.06 -9.11 -2.15
N ARG A 31 13.93 -9.71 -3.33
CA ARG A 31 12.63 -9.80 -3.97
C ARG A 31 11.64 -10.56 -3.08
N GLU A 32 12.12 -11.56 -2.35
CA GLU A 32 11.28 -12.33 -1.44
C GLU A 32 10.77 -11.46 -0.28
N GLU A 33 11.64 -10.65 0.30
CA GLU A 33 11.23 -9.74 1.37
C GLU A 33 10.17 -8.75 0.88
N LEU A 34 10.34 -8.21 -0.30
CA LEU A 34 9.36 -7.30 -0.88
C LEU A 34 8.05 -8.02 -1.20
N TYR A 35 8.16 -9.26 -1.67
CA TYR A 35 6.98 -10.09 -1.92
C TYR A 35 6.11 -10.21 -0.66
N TYR A 36 6.71 -10.58 0.44
CA TYR A 36 5.97 -10.73 1.71
C TYR A 36 5.49 -9.39 2.25
N HIS A 37 6.20 -8.31 1.95
CA HIS A 37 5.80 -6.98 2.40
C HIS A 37 4.49 -6.53 1.74
N ILE A 38 4.31 -6.82 0.47
CA ILE A 38 3.12 -6.37 -0.27
C ILE A 38 2.01 -7.43 -0.32
N LEU A 39 2.34 -8.68 -0.04
CA LEU A 39 1.41 -9.79 -0.19
C LEU A 39 0.06 -9.58 0.49
N PRO A 40 -0.01 -9.15 1.75
CA PRO A 40 -1.31 -9.01 2.40
C PRO A 40 -2.25 -8.05 1.68
N SER A 41 -1.74 -6.91 1.24
CA SER A 41 -2.57 -5.91 0.57
C SER A 41 -3.03 -6.37 -0.80
N VAL A 42 -2.16 -7.05 -1.54
CA VAL A 42 -2.54 -7.57 -2.86
C VAL A 42 -3.58 -8.68 -2.71
N LYS A 43 -3.36 -9.57 -1.76
CA LYS A 43 -4.25 -10.67 -1.45
C LYS A 43 -5.67 -10.17 -1.14
N LEU A 44 -5.78 -9.04 -0.47
CA LEU A 44 -7.04 -8.47 -0.05
C LEU A 44 -7.62 -7.46 -1.05
N ASN A 45 -6.95 -7.25 -2.18
CA ASN A 45 -7.32 -6.22 -3.16
C ASN A 45 -7.33 -4.82 -2.55
N GLN A 46 -6.44 -4.57 -1.61
CA GLN A 46 -6.28 -3.27 -0.97
C GLN A 46 -5.06 -2.55 -1.52
N TYR A 47 -5.02 -2.42 -2.83
CA TYR A 47 -3.92 -1.74 -3.51
C TYR A 47 -4.38 -1.10 -4.80
N LYS A 48 -3.57 -0.17 -5.29
CA LYS A 48 -3.78 0.48 -6.58
C LYS A 48 -2.45 0.60 -7.29
N ILE A 49 -2.45 0.32 -8.59
CA ILE A 49 -1.29 0.57 -9.43
C ILE A 49 -1.68 1.53 -10.54
N ILE A 50 -0.70 2.32 -10.99
CA ILE A 50 -0.84 3.16 -12.16
C ILE A 50 0.23 2.73 -13.14
N LYS A 51 -0.18 2.53 -14.39
CA LYS A 51 0.73 2.09 -15.45
C LYS A 51 0.92 3.20 -16.47
N GLU A 52 2.13 3.26 -17.03
CA GLU A 52 2.44 4.08 -18.20
C GLU A 52 3.24 3.21 -19.14
N ASN A 53 2.81 3.15 -20.39
CA ASN A 53 3.46 2.29 -21.39
C ASN A 53 3.55 0.83 -20.92
N ASN A 54 2.48 0.34 -20.33
CA ASN A 54 2.37 -1.03 -19.83
C ASN A 54 3.29 -1.37 -18.65
N LYS A 55 3.90 -0.36 -18.04
CA LYS A 55 4.76 -0.58 -16.87
C LYS A 55 4.16 0.08 -15.66
N VAL A 56 4.24 -0.60 -14.53
CA VAL A 56 3.79 -0.01 -13.27
C VAL A 56 4.77 1.09 -12.87
N VAL A 57 4.26 2.30 -12.75
CA VAL A 57 5.07 3.46 -12.35
C VAL A 57 4.67 3.98 -10.97
N SER A 58 3.55 3.53 -10.44
CA SER A 58 3.10 3.97 -9.13
C SER A 58 2.31 2.86 -8.46
N PHE A 59 2.48 2.73 -7.16
CA PHE A 59 1.82 1.73 -6.34
C PHE A 59 1.44 2.35 -5.00
N ALA A 60 0.25 2.01 -4.52
CA ALA A 60 -0.17 2.35 -3.18
C ALA A 60 -0.97 1.20 -2.61
N ASN A 61 -0.89 1.03 -1.30
CA ASN A 61 -1.75 0.08 -0.62
C ASN A 61 -2.30 0.70 0.66
N TRP A 62 -3.30 0.06 1.23
CA TRP A 62 -3.96 0.58 2.41
C TRP A 62 -4.47 -0.56 3.27
N ALA A 63 -4.70 -0.23 4.54
CA ALA A 63 -5.24 -1.16 5.51
C ALA A 63 -6.44 -0.54 6.20
N TYR A 64 -7.33 -1.39 6.67
CA TYR A 64 -8.46 -1.00 7.52
C TYR A 64 -8.20 -1.57 8.90
N LEU A 65 -7.74 -0.73 9.81
CA LEU A 65 -7.25 -1.18 11.11
C LEU A 65 -8.31 -1.04 12.20
N ASP A 66 -8.34 -2.00 13.11
CA ASP A 66 -9.10 -1.82 14.34
C ASP A 66 -8.37 -0.84 15.26
N ASN A 67 -8.99 -0.47 16.36
CA ASN A 67 -8.43 0.54 17.24
C ASN A 67 -7.10 0.13 17.85
N ASN A 68 -6.97 -1.14 18.21
CA ASN A 68 -5.72 -1.63 18.79
C ASN A 68 -4.58 -1.65 17.79
N SER A 69 -4.86 -2.12 16.58
CA SER A 69 -3.87 -2.14 15.50
C SER A 69 -3.47 -0.73 15.11
N GLU A 70 -4.41 0.18 15.09
CA GLU A 70 -4.11 1.58 14.79
C GLU A 70 -3.16 2.18 15.83
N LYS A 71 -3.39 1.92 17.09
CA LYS A 71 -2.50 2.39 18.15
C LYS A 71 -1.09 1.83 17.98
N GLU A 72 -1.01 0.54 17.67
CA GLU A 72 0.28 -0.10 17.45
C GLU A 72 1.00 0.52 16.25
N TYR A 73 0.28 0.72 15.17
CA TYR A 73 0.85 1.32 13.96
C TYR A 73 1.36 2.74 14.21
N LYS A 74 0.61 3.54 14.94
CA LYS A 74 1.05 4.89 15.29
C LYS A 74 2.33 4.87 16.11
N LYS A 75 2.47 3.88 16.97
CA LYS A 75 3.59 3.77 17.88
C LYS A 75 4.83 3.18 17.21
N THR A 76 4.66 2.09 16.47
CA THR A 76 5.79 1.31 15.96
C THR A 76 5.98 1.40 14.45
N LYS A 77 5.02 1.98 13.72
CA LYS A 77 4.97 1.98 12.27
C LYS A 77 4.81 0.58 11.69
N ASP A 78 4.25 -0.32 12.47
CA ASP A 78 4.04 -1.70 12.05
C ASP A 78 2.78 -2.26 12.70
N PHE A 79 2.28 -3.34 12.15
CA PHE A 79 1.14 -4.07 12.69
C PHE A 79 1.17 -5.49 12.14
N SER A 80 0.43 -6.37 12.80
CA SER A 80 0.37 -7.78 12.42
C SER A 80 -0.24 -7.97 11.03
N ASP A 81 0.22 -8.97 10.30
CA ASP A 81 -0.35 -9.32 9.00
C ASP A 81 -1.84 -9.63 9.07
N LYS A 82 -2.32 -10.01 10.23
CA LYS A 82 -3.75 -10.29 10.43
C LYS A 82 -4.58 -9.03 10.53
N SER A 83 -3.95 -7.88 10.66
CA SER A 83 -4.66 -6.62 10.93
C SER A 83 -5.00 -5.82 9.69
N TRP A 84 -4.56 -6.22 8.51
CA TRP A 84 -4.79 -5.45 7.28
C TRP A 84 -6.26 -5.12 7.01
N LYS A 85 -7.16 -5.96 7.48
CA LYS A 85 -8.60 -5.75 7.31
C LYS A 85 -9.31 -6.07 8.61
N SER A 86 -8.85 -5.47 9.69
CA SER A 86 -9.32 -5.79 11.03
C SER A 86 -10.39 -4.83 11.55
N GLY A 87 -10.59 -3.68 10.90
CA GLY A 87 -11.54 -2.71 11.41
C GLY A 87 -11.89 -1.66 10.37
N ASP A 88 -12.24 -0.47 10.86
CA ASP A 88 -12.80 0.59 10.02
C ASP A 88 -11.92 1.82 9.89
N ASN A 89 -10.71 1.78 10.39
CA ASN A 89 -9.82 2.94 10.33
C ASN A 89 -8.88 2.80 9.14
N PRO A 90 -9.07 3.56 8.06
CA PRO A 90 -8.26 3.41 6.86
C PRO A 90 -6.93 4.13 7.00
N TRP A 91 -5.90 3.45 6.54
CA TRP A 91 -4.55 3.98 6.53
C TRP A 91 -3.90 3.64 5.21
N VAL A 92 -3.39 4.65 4.55
CA VAL A 92 -2.52 4.40 3.40
C VAL A 92 -1.16 3.98 3.98
N ILE A 93 -0.72 2.80 3.61
CA ILE A 93 0.49 2.22 4.19
C ILE A 93 1.72 2.58 3.39
N ASP A 94 1.72 2.27 2.11
CA ASP A 94 2.84 2.59 1.22
C ASP A 94 2.35 3.37 0.01
N VAL A 95 3.16 4.32 -0.43
CA VAL A 95 3.01 4.95 -1.74
C VAL A 95 4.39 4.99 -2.36
N VAL A 96 4.54 4.34 -3.50
CA VAL A 96 5.81 4.28 -4.23
C VAL A 96 5.53 4.77 -5.64
N SER A 97 6.25 5.79 -6.10
CA SER A 97 6.00 6.34 -7.43
C SER A 97 7.29 6.79 -8.08
N LYS A 98 7.48 6.40 -9.34
CA LYS A 98 8.60 6.85 -10.17
C LYS A 98 8.37 8.23 -10.75
N THR A 99 7.10 8.61 -10.87
CA THR A 99 6.71 9.93 -11.35
C THR A 99 6.31 10.75 -10.14
N ASN A 100 5.88 11.99 -10.33
CA ASN A 100 5.35 12.71 -9.19
C ASN A 100 4.11 11.96 -8.71
N GLY A 101 3.88 11.96 -7.41
CA GLY A 101 2.81 11.18 -6.83
C GLY A 101 1.41 11.77 -6.98
N ALA A 102 1.24 12.82 -7.77
CA ALA A 102 -0.01 13.56 -7.83
C ALA A 102 -1.20 12.72 -8.29
N LYS A 103 -1.00 11.90 -9.32
CA LYS A 103 -2.07 11.04 -9.83
C LYS A 103 -2.53 10.04 -8.77
N MET A 104 -1.58 9.43 -8.09
CA MET A 104 -1.90 8.46 -7.05
C MET A 104 -2.58 9.14 -5.87
N ALA A 105 -2.08 10.30 -5.46
CA ALA A 105 -2.67 11.05 -4.35
C ALA A 105 -4.11 11.45 -4.68
N TYR A 106 -4.34 11.92 -5.90
CA TYR A 106 -5.67 12.29 -6.34
C TYR A 106 -6.61 11.08 -6.32
N TRP A 107 -6.13 9.95 -6.85
CA TRP A 107 -6.93 8.73 -6.87
C TRP A 107 -7.30 8.28 -5.46
N LEU A 108 -6.32 8.29 -4.54
CA LEU A 108 -6.55 7.87 -3.16
C LEU A 108 -7.58 8.76 -2.48
N ARG A 109 -7.49 10.07 -2.66
CA ARG A 109 -8.48 10.99 -2.10
C ARG A 109 -9.86 10.72 -2.65
N SER A 110 -9.96 10.50 -3.95
CA SER A 110 -11.24 10.21 -4.59
C SER A 110 -11.82 8.90 -4.11
N PHE A 111 -10.98 7.89 -3.97
CA PHE A 111 -11.41 6.58 -3.53
C PHE A 111 -11.94 6.63 -2.10
N PHE A 112 -11.19 7.23 -1.19
CA PHE A 112 -11.57 7.26 0.21
C PHE A 112 -12.69 8.24 0.52
N LYS A 113 -12.96 9.20 -0.36
CA LYS A 113 -14.12 10.06 -0.21
C LYS A 113 -15.44 9.31 -0.24
N LYS A 114 -15.45 8.11 -0.79
CA LYS A 114 -16.65 7.29 -0.84
C LYS A 114 -17.08 6.80 0.54
N PHE A 115 -16.16 6.82 1.49
CA PHE A 115 -16.47 6.38 2.85
C PHE A 115 -16.92 7.56 3.68
N LYS A 116 -18.13 7.48 4.19
CA LYS A 116 -18.77 8.56 4.92
C LYS A 116 -17.94 9.03 6.12
N TRP A 117 -17.37 8.08 6.83
CA TRP A 117 -16.57 8.38 8.01
C TRP A 117 -15.22 9.01 7.64
N MET A 118 -14.73 8.78 6.45
CA MET A 118 -13.50 9.41 5.97
C MET A 118 -13.65 10.90 5.79
N ARG A 119 -14.82 11.34 5.33
CA ARG A 119 -15.04 12.78 5.12
C ARG A 119 -15.01 13.56 6.41
N SER A 120 -15.41 12.94 7.52
CA SER A 120 -15.37 13.64 8.80
C SER A 120 -13.96 13.79 9.33
N ASN A 121 -13.06 12.91 8.92
CA ASN A 121 -11.67 12.98 9.37
C ASN A 121 -10.78 13.86 8.51
N ASN A 122 -11.14 14.06 7.26
CA ASN A 122 -10.43 14.92 6.32
C ASN A 122 -8.97 14.60 6.08
N ASN A 123 -8.46 13.49 6.54
CA ASN A 123 -7.04 13.23 6.47
C ASN A 123 -6.75 11.86 5.92
N PHE A 124 -5.79 11.81 5.00
CA PHE A 124 -5.06 10.60 4.72
C PHE A 124 -3.85 10.60 5.62
N LYS A 125 -3.53 9.44 6.12
CA LYS A 125 -2.41 9.29 7.01
C LYS A 125 -1.32 8.54 6.27
N PHE A 126 -0.25 9.27 5.97
CA PHE A 126 0.88 8.70 5.25
C PHE A 126 2.02 8.50 6.22
N TYR A 127 2.33 7.25 6.50
CA TYR A 127 3.49 6.89 7.28
C TYR A 127 4.43 6.09 6.38
N ARG A 128 5.52 5.66 6.94
CA ARG A 128 6.49 4.85 6.24
C ARG A 128 7.12 5.60 5.09
N ILE A 129 6.77 5.23 3.85
CA ILE A 129 7.44 5.74 2.67
C ILE A 129 7.50 7.26 2.66
N SER A 130 6.35 7.89 2.82
CA SER A 130 6.32 9.34 2.77
C SER A 130 7.17 9.99 3.83
N LYS A 131 7.39 9.32 4.94
CA LYS A 131 8.20 9.84 6.03
C LYS A 131 9.67 9.51 5.91
N LYS A 132 10.04 8.71 4.95
CA LYS A 132 11.44 8.32 4.77
C LYS A 132 12.17 9.12 3.71
N GLY A 133 11.69 10.31 3.46
CA GLY A 133 12.41 11.23 2.61
C GLY A 133 12.07 11.13 1.14
N TYR A 134 10.91 10.74 0.86
CA TYR A 134 10.43 10.86 -0.50
C TYR A 134 10.07 12.27 -0.81
#